data_e1fab6cbf2eee62cf50fd17c1e82c956
#
_entry.id   e1fab6cbf2eee62cf50fd17c1e82c956
#
_cell.length_a   1.000
_cell.length_b   1.000
_cell.length_c   1.000
_cell.angle_alpha   90.00
_cell.angle_beta   90.00
_cell.angle_gamma   90.00
#
_symmetry.space_group_name_H-M   'P 1'
#
loop_
_entity.id
_entity.type
_entity.pdbx_description
1 polymer ?
#
loop_
_entity_poly.entity_id
_entity_poly.type
_entity_poly.pdbx_seq_one_letter_code
_entity_poly.pdbx_strand_id
1 'polypeptide(L)'
;MADICEKDESIQAWAKNDHLGFKVRYLWNGSSRNFVPDYLIRLKNGQTLVLEVKGQDSEQNRAKRAAMDTWIKAVNEQGGFGSWCFDTVFDPSQVRDVIGAHSKQSTSA
;
A
#
# COMPACT_ATOMS: atom_id res chain seq x y z
N MET A 1 -12.44 -2.72 8.53
CA MET A 1 -11.23 -3.02 7.75
C MET A 1 -10.67 -4.41 8.05
N ALA A 2 -10.43 -4.74 9.30
CA ALA A 2 -9.93 -6.08 9.67
C ALA A 2 -10.84 -7.21 9.17
N ASP A 3 -12.14 -7.06 9.28
CA ASP A 3 -13.08 -8.07 8.80
C ASP A 3 -12.93 -8.35 7.31
N ILE A 4 -12.70 -7.31 6.52
CA ILE A 4 -12.49 -7.46 5.08
C ILE A 4 -11.22 -8.26 4.83
N CYS A 5 -10.13 -7.93 5.52
CA CYS A 5 -8.86 -8.62 5.35
C CYS A 5 -8.93 -10.08 5.78
N GLU A 6 -9.70 -10.39 6.82
CA GLU A 6 -9.82 -11.76 7.31
C GLU A 6 -10.68 -12.63 6.41
N LYS A 7 -11.68 -12.04 5.73
CA LYS A 7 -12.65 -12.79 4.93
C LYS A 7 -12.35 -12.83 3.45
N ASP A 8 -11.44 -11.98 2.97
CA ASP A 8 -11.15 -11.92 1.54
C ASP A 8 -10.21 -13.06 1.16
N GLU A 9 -10.67 -13.92 0.26
CA GLU A 9 -9.92 -15.09 -0.19
C GLU A 9 -8.66 -14.74 -0.98
N SER A 10 -8.57 -13.51 -1.50
CA SER A 10 -7.39 -13.04 -2.23
C SER A 10 -6.23 -12.72 -1.32
N ILE A 11 -6.46 -12.64 -0.02
CA ILE A 11 -5.46 -12.24 0.96
C ILE A 11 -4.82 -13.48 1.59
N GLN A 12 -3.48 -13.55 1.52
CA GLN A 12 -2.71 -14.58 2.19
C GLN A 12 -2.42 -14.20 3.64
N ALA A 13 -2.05 -12.93 3.86
CA ALA A 13 -1.72 -12.42 5.18
C ALA A 13 -1.87 -10.90 5.17
N TRP A 14 -2.09 -10.30 6.33
CA TRP A 14 -2.17 -8.87 6.45
C TRP A 14 -1.68 -8.43 7.82
N ALA A 15 -1.24 -7.16 7.91
CA ALA A 15 -0.82 -6.58 9.18
C ALA A 15 -1.12 -5.08 9.17
N LYS A 16 -1.57 -4.59 10.30
CA LYS A 16 -1.68 -3.15 10.53
C LYS A 16 -0.30 -2.61 10.84
N ASN A 17 0.06 -1.48 10.23
CA ASN A 17 1.42 -0.94 10.33
C ASN A 17 1.58 -0.03 11.57
N ASP A 18 1.18 -0.54 12.74
CA ASP A 18 1.31 0.21 14.00
C ASP A 18 2.72 0.13 14.57
N HIS A 19 3.31 -1.06 14.50
CA HIS A 19 4.59 -1.34 15.14
C HIS A 19 5.60 -2.02 14.22
N LEU A 20 5.31 -2.07 12.93
CA LEU A 20 6.18 -2.73 11.97
C LEU A 20 7.38 -1.88 11.57
N GLY A 21 7.33 -0.58 11.84
CA GLY A 21 8.41 0.32 11.47
C GLY A 21 8.49 0.64 9.99
N PHE A 22 7.52 0.23 9.18
CA PHE A 22 7.50 0.52 7.76
C PHE A 22 7.13 1.99 7.54
N LYS A 23 8.03 2.74 6.91
CA LYS A 23 7.80 4.15 6.63
C LYS A 23 8.60 4.58 5.41
N VAL A 24 8.08 5.58 4.69
CA VAL A 24 8.73 6.15 3.52
C VAL A 24 8.91 7.64 3.75
N ARG A 25 10.13 8.11 3.53
CA ARG A 25 10.46 9.54 3.71
C ARG A 25 9.97 10.34 2.52
N TYR A 26 9.40 11.51 2.80
CA TYR A 26 8.99 12.44 1.75
C TYR A 26 9.28 13.89 2.21
N LEU A 27 9.31 14.80 1.24
CA LEU A 27 9.51 16.23 1.54
C LEU A 27 8.17 16.96 1.49
N TRP A 28 7.95 17.81 2.49
CA TRP A 28 6.77 18.66 2.54
C TRP A 28 7.16 20.01 3.11
N ASN A 29 6.92 21.07 2.33
CA ASN A 29 7.28 22.45 2.71
C ASN A 29 8.74 22.57 3.16
N GLY A 30 9.64 21.91 2.45
CA GLY A 30 11.08 21.94 2.74
C GLY A 30 11.51 21.10 3.93
N SER A 31 10.60 20.40 4.58
CA SER A 31 10.92 19.55 5.73
C SER A 31 10.81 18.08 5.35
N SER A 32 11.73 17.25 5.86
CA SER A 32 11.69 15.81 5.70
C SER A 32 10.69 15.23 6.69
N ARG A 33 9.76 14.42 6.20
CA ARG A 33 8.73 13.78 7.02
C ARG A 33 8.63 12.30 6.68
N ASN A 34 8.01 11.54 7.56
CA ASN A 34 7.79 10.11 7.34
C ASN A 34 6.32 9.86 7.03
N PHE A 35 6.09 9.06 5.98
CA PHE A 35 4.77 8.53 5.66
C PHE A 35 4.68 7.10 6.18
N VAL A 36 3.72 6.85 7.06
CA VAL A 36 3.49 5.53 7.64
C VAL A 36 2.13 5.04 7.11
N PRO A 37 2.13 4.17 6.08
CA PRO A 37 0.87 3.63 5.56
C PRO A 37 0.15 2.78 6.60
N ASP A 38 -1.17 2.62 6.44
CA ASP A 38 -1.99 1.94 7.44
C ASP A 38 -1.78 0.43 7.48
N TYR A 39 -1.68 -0.21 6.29
CA TYR A 39 -1.70 -1.67 6.19
C TYR A 39 -0.68 -2.20 5.20
N LEU A 40 -0.14 -3.38 5.50
CA LEU A 40 0.61 -4.19 4.56
C LEU A 40 -0.18 -5.48 4.35
N ILE A 41 -0.49 -5.80 3.09
CA ILE A 41 -1.33 -6.93 2.73
C ILE A 41 -0.59 -7.81 1.73
N ARG A 42 -0.35 -9.07 2.08
CA ARG A 42 0.22 -10.06 1.16
C ARG A 42 -0.92 -10.74 0.42
N LEU A 43 -0.94 -10.61 -0.88
CA LEU A 43 -1.94 -11.24 -1.73
C LEU A 43 -1.48 -12.63 -2.16
N LYS A 44 -2.44 -13.50 -2.47
CA LYS A 44 -2.13 -14.87 -2.88
C LYS A 44 -1.40 -14.94 -4.22
N ASN A 45 -1.50 -13.88 -5.04
CA ASN A 45 -0.76 -13.80 -6.30
C ASN A 45 0.72 -13.42 -6.12
N GLY A 46 1.19 -13.29 -4.89
CA GLY A 46 2.58 -12.97 -4.59
C GLY A 46 2.89 -11.49 -4.42
N GLN A 47 1.93 -10.62 -4.67
CA GLN A 47 2.14 -9.19 -4.48
C GLN A 47 1.96 -8.78 -3.02
N THR A 48 2.72 -7.76 -2.62
CA THR A 48 2.51 -7.08 -1.35
C THR A 48 1.87 -5.73 -1.64
N LEU A 49 0.66 -5.53 -1.13
CA LEU A 49 -0.09 -4.29 -1.30
C LEU A 49 0.11 -3.42 -0.06
N VAL A 50 0.63 -2.21 -0.28
CA VAL A 50 0.69 -1.18 0.75
C VAL A 50 -0.59 -0.37 0.63
N LEU A 51 -1.40 -0.33 1.67
CA LEU A 51 -2.72 0.30 1.61
C LEU A 51 -2.84 1.42 2.63
N GLU A 52 -3.29 2.57 2.15
CA GLU A 52 -3.61 3.74 2.99
C GLU A 52 -5.10 4.05 2.88
N VAL A 53 -5.74 4.26 4.03
CA VAL A 53 -7.16 4.62 4.10
C VAL A 53 -7.26 6.07 4.57
N LYS A 54 -7.86 6.95 3.76
CA LYS A 54 -7.99 8.38 4.05
C LYS A 54 -9.43 8.83 3.92
N GLY A 55 -9.81 9.82 4.74
CA GLY A 55 -11.12 10.44 4.62
C GLY A 55 -11.22 11.44 3.48
N GLN A 56 -10.16 12.21 3.24
CA GLN A 56 -10.12 13.24 2.21
C GLN A 56 -8.73 13.31 1.61
N ASP A 57 -8.67 13.74 0.34
CA ASP A 57 -7.38 14.01 -0.30
C ASP A 57 -6.86 15.39 0.09
N SER A 58 -5.54 15.58 -0.08
CA SER A 58 -4.87 16.85 0.17
C SER A 58 -3.57 16.88 -0.64
N GLU A 59 -2.97 18.07 -0.77
CA GLU A 59 -1.68 18.19 -1.42
C GLU A 59 -0.60 17.39 -0.69
N GLN A 60 -0.66 17.38 0.65
CA GLN A 60 0.28 16.59 1.44
C GLN A 60 0.12 15.10 1.17
N ASN A 61 -1.11 14.61 1.03
CA ASN A 61 -1.35 13.21 0.68
C ASN A 61 -0.83 12.88 -0.71
N ARG A 62 -0.94 13.82 -1.66
CA ARG A 62 -0.37 13.64 -2.99
C ARG A 62 1.15 13.51 -2.94
N ALA A 63 1.81 14.32 -2.11
CA ALA A 63 3.26 14.22 -1.91
C ALA A 63 3.66 12.87 -1.33
N LYS A 64 2.88 12.36 -0.37
CA LYS A 64 3.10 11.03 0.20
C LYS A 64 2.98 9.94 -0.86
N ARG A 65 1.94 10.03 -1.71
CA ARG A 65 1.73 9.03 -2.78
C ARG A 65 2.85 9.06 -3.80
N ALA A 66 3.32 10.25 -4.17
CA ALA A 66 4.44 10.37 -5.12
C ALA A 66 5.70 9.73 -4.56
N ALA A 67 6.00 9.96 -3.28
CA ALA A 67 7.14 9.34 -2.62
C ALA A 67 6.99 7.81 -2.57
N MET A 68 5.78 7.32 -2.29
CA MET A 68 5.51 5.89 -2.24
C MET A 68 5.66 5.25 -3.63
N ASP A 69 5.18 5.91 -4.68
CA ASP A 69 5.34 5.42 -6.05
C ASP A 69 6.82 5.25 -6.40
N THR A 70 7.64 6.22 -6.03
CA THR A 70 9.08 6.16 -6.26
C THR A 70 9.70 4.99 -5.50
N TRP A 71 9.31 4.81 -4.24
CA TRP A 71 9.81 3.73 -3.40
C TRP A 71 9.43 2.35 -3.98
N ILE A 72 8.17 2.21 -4.38
CA ILE A 72 7.65 0.97 -4.97
C ILE A 72 8.43 0.61 -6.24
N LYS A 73 8.66 1.58 -7.13
CA LYS A 73 9.43 1.36 -8.34
C LYS A 73 10.85 0.88 -8.01
N ALA A 74 11.48 1.52 -7.04
CA ALA A 74 12.85 1.16 -6.65
C ALA A 74 12.93 -0.26 -6.12
N VAL A 75 11.98 -0.65 -5.27
CA VAL A 75 11.94 -2.00 -4.69
C VAL A 75 11.71 -3.04 -5.77
N ASN A 76 10.79 -2.78 -6.70
CA ASN A 76 10.47 -3.73 -7.77
C ASN A 76 11.63 -3.86 -8.76
N GLU A 77 12.32 -2.76 -9.07
CA GLU A 77 13.47 -2.79 -9.97
C GLU A 77 14.66 -3.53 -9.37
N GLN A 78 14.88 -3.37 -8.06
CA GLN A 78 15.97 -4.04 -7.39
C GLN A 78 15.80 -5.56 -7.39
N GLY A 79 14.55 -6.03 -7.30
CA GLY A 79 14.24 -7.45 -7.26
C GLY A 79 14.60 -8.10 -5.92
N GLY A 80 14.21 -9.36 -5.76
CA GLY A 80 14.52 -10.12 -4.55
C GLY A 80 13.56 -9.88 -3.38
N PHE A 81 12.64 -8.93 -3.50
CA PHE A 81 11.67 -8.61 -2.45
C PHE A 81 10.24 -8.97 -2.83
N GLY A 82 10.06 -9.65 -3.96
CA GLY A 82 8.74 -9.88 -4.53
C GLY A 82 8.21 -8.63 -5.22
N SER A 83 6.98 -8.71 -5.69
CA SER A 83 6.32 -7.57 -6.34
C SER A 83 5.53 -6.78 -5.32
N TRP A 84 5.70 -5.46 -5.34
CA TRP A 84 5.02 -4.55 -4.43
C TRP A 84 4.14 -3.60 -5.20
N CYS A 85 3.03 -3.21 -4.61
CA CYS A 85 2.13 -2.20 -5.15
C CYS A 85 1.57 -1.34 -4.03
N PHE A 86 1.01 -0.21 -4.38
CA PHE A 86 0.48 0.75 -3.41
C PHE A 86 -0.85 1.28 -3.91
N ASP A 87 -1.77 1.49 -2.99
CA ASP A 87 -3.02 2.16 -3.30
C ASP A 87 -3.54 2.93 -2.10
N THR A 88 -4.41 3.90 -2.39
CA THR A 88 -5.07 4.72 -1.38
C THR A 88 -6.57 4.63 -1.61
N VAL A 89 -7.33 4.43 -0.55
CA VAL A 89 -8.78 4.48 -0.61
C VAL A 89 -9.29 5.61 0.28
N PHE A 90 -10.34 6.28 -0.15
CA PHE A 90 -10.94 7.39 0.57
C PHE A 90 -12.22 7.00 1.30
N ASP A 91 -12.71 5.81 1.03
CA ASP A 91 -13.89 5.24 1.66
C ASP A 91 -13.59 3.77 1.95
N PRO A 92 -13.80 3.29 3.19
CA PRO A 92 -13.57 1.88 3.51
C PRO A 92 -14.32 0.90 2.60
N SER A 93 -15.44 1.32 2.01
CA SER A 93 -16.18 0.47 1.07
C SER A 93 -15.39 0.14 -0.20
N GLN A 94 -14.36 0.95 -0.52
CA GLN A 94 -13.53 0.74 -1.71
C GLN A 94 -12.42 -0.29 -1.48
N VAL A 95 -12.16 -0.68 -0.25
CA VAL A 95 -11.03 -1.55 0.10
C VAL A 95 -11.12 -2.88 -0.65
N ARG A 96 -12.29 -3.49 -0.66
CA ARG A 96 -12.48 -4.79 -1.31
C ARG A 96 -12.24 -4.70 -2.82
N ASP A 97 -12.70 -3.63 -3.45
CA ASP A 97 -12.50 -3.41 -4.89
C ASP A 97 -11.02 -3.23 -5.22
N VAL A 98 -10.30 -2.48 -4.40
CA VAL A 98 -8.86 -2.25 -4.59
C VAL A 98 -8.09 -3.57 -4.43
N ILE A 99 -8.39 -4.35 -3.40
CA ILE A 99 -7.74 -5.64 -3.19
C ILE A 99 -8.02 -6.56 -4.38
N GLY A 100 -9.26 -6.61 -4.85
CA GLY A 100 -9.62 -7.42 -6.00
C GLY A 100 -8.89 -7.01 -7.26
N ALA A 101 -8.75 -5.71 -7.51
CA ALA A 101 -8.04 -5.20 -8.68
C ALA A 101 -6.58 -5.63 -8.66
N HIS A 102 -5.90 -5.49 -7.53
CA HIS A 102 -4.49 -5.88 -7.41
C HIS A 102 -4.32 -7.40 -7.44
N SER A 103 -5.27 -8.15 -6.91
CA SER A 103 -5.23 -9.62 -6.93
C SER A 103 -5.29 -10.19 -8.34
N LYS A 104 -5.95 -9.49 -9.26
CA LYS A 104 -6.08 -9.90 -10.65
C LYS A 104 -4.87 -9.56 -11.49
N GLN A 105 -3.97 -8.72 -11.01
CA GLN A 105 -2.78 -8.37 -11.74
C GLN A 105 -1.84 -9.56 -11.82
N SER A 106 -1.38 -9.87 -13.04
CA SER A 106 -0.45 -10.95 -13.25
C SER A 106 0.96 -10.50 -12.88
N THR A 107 1.65 -11.32 -12.10
CA THR A 107 3.06 -11.10 -11.80
C THR A 107 3.97 -11.83 -12.76
N SER A 108 3.40 -12.53 -13.70
CA SER A 108 4.14 -13.39 -14.64
C SER A 108 4.59 -12.67 -15.90
N ALA A 109 4.46 -11.40 -15.90
CA ALA A 109 4.88 -10.62 -17.08
C ALA A 109 6.36 -10.78 -17.34
#